data_d2b07040b5cbbf1b3885d6036bf7d02c
#
_entry.id   d2b07040b5cbbf1b3885d6036bf7d02c
#
_cell.length_a   1.000
_cell.length_b   1.000
_cell.length_c   1.000
_cell.angle_alpha   90.00
_cell.angle_beta   90.00
_cell.angle_gamma   90.00
#
_symmetry.space_group_name_H-M   'P 1'
#
loop_
_entity.id
_entity.type
_entity.pdbx_description
1 polymer ?
#
loop_
_entity_poly.entity_id
_entity_poly.type
_entity_poly.pdbx_seq_one_letter_code
_entity_poly.pdbx_strand_id
1 'polypeptide(L)'
;WVDSIYNSLSTDQKIGQLFTIWVATKQGADKMKEVSSIIKKNHLGGLIFSLGNIKDQAKYTNEFQSISKVPLLIGMDAEWGIGMRLDDAFSFPYNMTLGAVNDESLIYNVGKRIGVHAKRIGVHINFAPVTDINTNPNNPIIGSRSFGEDKLSVTNKSLSYLKGMQSEGIMGSAKHFPGHGDTSTDSHKTLPT
;
A
#
# COMPACT_ATOMS: atom_id res chain seq x y z
N TRP A 1 -0.46 2.57 26.59
CA TRP A 1 -1.55 2.66 25.61
C TRP A 1 -1.95 1.28 25.09
N VAL A 2 -1.01 0.46 24.59
CA VAL A 2 -1.31 -0.88 24.04
C VAL A 2 -2.08 -1.74 25.05
N ASP A 3 -1.56 -1.89 26.26
CA ASP A 3 -2.22 -2.70 27.32
C ASP A 3 -3.61 -2.17 27.69
N SER A 4 -3.75 -0.84 27.74
CA SER A 4 -5.03 -0.21 28.03
C SER A 4 -6.10 -0.56 26.97
N ILE A 5 -5.73 -0.44 25.68
CA ILE A 5 -6.65 -0.83 24.57
C ILE A 5 -6.91 -2.34 24.61
N TYR A 6 -5.86 -3.16 24.69
CA TYR A 6 -6.00 -4.62 24.70
C TYR A 6 -6.94 -5.11 25.80
N ASN A 7 -6.82 -4.56 27.02
CA ASN A 7 -7.65 -4.93 28.16
C ASN A 7 -9.09 -4.40 28.06
N SER A 8 -9.33 -3.38 27.24
CA SER A 8 -10.67 -2.81 26.99
C SER A 8 -11.49 -3.57 25.94
N LEU A 9 -10.87 -4.50 25.22
CA LEU A 9 -11.49 -5.25 24.14
C LEU A 9 -11.98 -6.63 24.58
N SER A 10 -13.17 -7.04 24.13
CA SER A 10 -13.63 -8.43 24.22
C SER A 10 -12.79 -9.33 23.29
N THR A 11 -12.90 -10.65 23.46
CA THR A 11 -12.21 -11.62 22.59
C THR A 11 -12.60 -11.44 21.13
N ASP A 12 -13.89 -11.26 20.83
CA ASP A 12 -14.35 -11.05 19.45
C ASP A 12 -13.80 -9.75 18.85
N GLN A 13 -13.73 -8.67 19.66
CA GLN A 13 -13.11 -7.42 19.23
C GLN A 13 -11.62 -7.56 18.97
N LYS A 14 -10.88 -8.33 19.79
CA LYS A 14 -9.47 -8.64 19.56
C LYS A 14 -9.28 -9.43 18.27
N ILE A 15 -10.13 -10.41 18.01
CA ILE A 15 -10.12 -11.16 16.75
C ILE A 15 -10.37 -10.22 15.57
N GLY A 16 -11.36 -9.33 15.67
CA GLY A 16 -11.66 -8.33 14.64
C GLY A 16 -10.46 -7.46 14.26
N GLN A 17 -9.61 -7.11 15.24
CA GLN A 17 -8.39 -6.32 15.00
C GLN A 17 -7.35 -7.02 14.09
N LEU A 18 -7.45 -8.34 13.92
CA LEU A 18 -6.56 -9.10 13.03
C LEU A 18 -7.00 -9.04 11.56
N PHE A 19 -8.17 -8.49 11.27
CA PHE A 19 -8.71 -8.44 9.92
C PHE A 19 -8.59 -7.05 9.31
N THR A 20 -8.13 -7.05 8.05
CA THR A 20 -8.12 -5.90 7.15
C THR A 20 -8.94 -6.25 5.92
N ILE A 21 -9.87 -5.40 5.52
CA ILE A 21 -10.69 -5.63 4.34
C ILE A 21 -10.35 -4.65 3.21
N TRP A 22 -10.54 -5.11 1.98
CA TRP A 22 -10.40 -4.30 0.77
C TRP A 22 -11.62 -3.39 0.57
N VAL A 23 -11.37 -2.12 0.20
CA VAL A 23 -12.40 -1.09 -0.01
C VAL A 23 -12.10 -0.31 -1.28
N ALA A 24 -13.12 -0.11 -2.13
CA ALA A 24 -13.03 0.75 -3.31
C ALA A 24 -14.16 1.78 -3.29
N THR A 25 -13.83 3.06 -3.15
CA THR A 25 -14.85 4.13 -3.09
C THR A 25 -15.62 4.28 -4.40
N LYS A 26 -15.04 3.83 -5.52
CA LYS A 26 -15.69 3.74 -6.84
C LYS A 26 -16.95 2.85 -6.85
N GLN A 27 -17.12 1.96 -5.86
CA GLN A 27 -18.32 1.11 -5.74
C GLN A 27 -19.56 1.86 -5.26
N GLY A 28 -19.43 3.13 -4.90
CA GLY A 28 -20.54 4.00 -4.56
C GLY A 28 -20.98 3.99 -3.09
N ALA A 29 -21.88 4.89 -2.76
CA ALA A 29 -22.26 5.20 -1.39
C ALA A 29 -22.90 4.01 -0.65
N ASP A 30 -23.69 3.17 -1.31
CA ASP A 30 -24.34 2.04 -0.64
C ASP A 30 -23.32 0.97 -0.22
N LYS A 31 -22.29 0.72 -1.03
CA LYS A 31 -21.19 -0.15 -0.61
C LYS A 31 -20.42 0.44 0.57
N MET A 32 -20.23 1.76 0.61
CA MET A 32 -19.57 2.41 1.74
C MET A 32 -20.41 2.32 3.04
N LYS A 33 -21.74 2.35 2.97
CA LYS A 33 -22.63 2.08 4.12
C LYS A 33 -22.48 0.63 4.61
N GLU A 34 -22.38 -0.33 3.69
CA GLU A 34 -22.11 -1.73 4.05
C GLU A 34 -20.77 -1.86 4.78
N VAL A 35 -19.70 -1.23 4.27
CA VAL A 35 -18.39 -1.18 4.92
C VAL A 35 -18.48 -0.58 6.32
N SER A 36 -19.21 0.55 6.51
CA SER A 36 -19.46 1.14 7.83
C SER A 36 -20.12 0.16 8.80
N SER A 37 -21.09 -0.62 8.32
CA SER A 37 -21.75 -1.66 9.12
C SER A 37 -20.78 -2.77 9.53
N ILE A 38 -19.93 -3.23 8.59
CA ILE A 38 -18.94 -4.28 8.85
C ILE A 38 -17.92 -3.81 9.89
N ILE A 39 -17.41 -2.57 9.77
CA ILE A 39 -16.46 -1.97 10.73
C ILE A 39 -17.06 -1.96 12.15
N LYS A 40 -18.29 -1.45 12.29
CA LYS A 40 -18.97 -1.37 13.59
C LYS A 40 -19.24 -2.75 14.20
N LYS A 41 -19.69 -3.70 13.38
CA LYS A 41 -20.08 -5.03 13.84
C LYS A 41 -18.88 -5.88 14.23
N ASN A 42 -17.80 -5.83 13.41
CA ASN A 42 -16.68 -6.77 13.55
C ASN A 42 -15.44 -6.14 14.17
N HIS A 43 -15.43 -4.82 14.45
CA HIS A 43 -14.30 -4.12 15.07
C HIS A 43 -12.99 -4.33 14.33
N LEU A 44 -12.98 -4.11 13.00
CA LEU A 44 -11.84 -4.36 12.13
C LEU A 44 -10.59 -3.59 12.56
N GLY A 45 -9.41 -4.18 12.33
CA GLY A 45 -8.12 -3.54 12.59
C GLY A 45 -7.65 -2.62 11.46
N GLY A 46 -8.10 -2.85 10.21
CA GLY A 46 -7.65 -2.04 9.09
C GLY A 46 -8.49 -2.12 7.84
N LEU A 47 -8.14 -1.25 6.89
CA LEU A 47 -8.72 -1.21 5.55
C LEU A 47 -7.59 -1.08 4.51
N ILE A 48 -7.75 -1.72 3.35
CA ILE A 48 -6.92 -1.49 2.17
C ILE A 48 -7.77 -0.75 1.16
N PHE A 49 -7.49 0.53 0.97
CA PHE A 49 -8.17 1.30 -0.07
C PHE A 49 -7.57 1.03 -1.45
N SER A 50 -8.46 0.97 -2.44
CA SER A 50 -8.13 0.80 -3.83
C SER A 50 -8.86 1.85 -4.68
N LEU A 51 -9.50 1.46 -5.76
CA LEU A 51 -10.09 2.30 -6.79
C LEU A 51 -11.02 3.42 -6.28
N GLY A 52 -10.81 4.65 -6.76
CA GLY A 52 -11.62 5.81 -6.41
C GLY A 52 -11.02 7.14 -6.84
N ASN A 53 -11.33 8.19 -6.06
CA ASN A 53 -10.78 9.53 -6.21
C ASN A 53 -10.31 10.07 -4.85
N ILE A 54 -9.50 11.13 -4.86
CA ILE A 54 -8.90 11.73 -3.65
C ILE A 54 -9.96 12.19 -2.66
N LYS A 55 -11.01 12.84 -3.14
CA LYS A 55 -12.06 13.43 -2.30
C LYS A 55 -12.84 12.34 -1.54
N ASP A 56 -13.26 11.31 -2.23
CA ASP A 56 -14.01 10.20 -1.62
C ASP A 56 -13.12 9.38 -0.70
N GLN A 57 -11.84 9.14 -1.08
CA GLN A 57 -10.86 8.51 -0.20
C GLN A 57 -10.76 9.25 1.14
N ALA A 58 -10.51 10.56 1.12
CA ALA A 58 -10.37 11.35 2.33
C ALA A 58 -11.67 11.38 3.16
N LYS A 59 -12.83 11.53 2.49
CA LYS A 59 -14.14 11.51 3.14
C LYS A 59 -14.38 10.21 3.88
N TYR A 60 -14.24 9.08 3.21
CA TYR A 60 -14.54 7.78 3.82
C TYR A 60 -13.47 7.33 4.81
N THR A 61 -12.21 7.73 4.64
CA THR A 61 -11.19 7.55 5.67
C THR A 61 -11.62 8.21 6.98
N ASN A 62 -12.03 9.49 6.94
CA ASN A 62 -12.49 10.21 8.13
C ASN A 62 -13.77 9.58 8.72
N GLU A 63 -14.74 9.22 7.89
CA GLU A 63 -15.97 8.58 8.32
C GLU A 63 -15.69 7.26 9.05
N PHE A 64 -14.88 6.38 8.45
CA PHE A 64 -14.57 5.06 9.01
C PHE A 64 -13.74 5.15 10.29
N GLN A 65 -12.80 6.10 10.36
CA GLN A 65 -12.05 6.37 11.59
C GLN A 65 -12.97 6.84 12.72
N SER A 66 -13.95 7.70 12.40
CA SER A 66 -14.86 8.26 13.43
C SER A 66 -15.80 7.23 14.07
N ILE A 67 -16.09 6.12 13.37
CA ILE A 67 -16.97 5.05 13.84
C ILE A 67 -16.23 3.86 14.44
N SER A 68 -14.91 3.86 14.37
CA SER A 68 -14.07 2.75 14.85
C SER A 68 -13.71 2.93 16.31
N LYS A 69 -13.87 1.88 17.13
CA LYS A 69 -13.49 1.89 18.56
C LYS A 69 -11.98 2.02 18.75
N VAL A 70 -11.21 1.34 17.91
CA VAL A 70 -9.75 1.45 17.81
C VAL A 70 -9.46 2.05 16.43
N PRO A 71 -8.56 3.04 16.31
CA PRO A 71 -8.20 3.61 15.03
C PRO A 71 -7.78 2.56 14.01
N LEU A 72 -8.34 2.64 12.79
CA LEU A 72 -8.05 1.70 11.70
C LEU A 72 -6.66 1.93 11.14
N LEU A 73 -5.93 0.86 10.86
CA LEU A 73 -4.74 0.90 10.02
C LEU A 73 -5.17 0.97 8.55
N ILE A 74 -4.84 2.06 7.87
CA ILE A 74 -5.19 2.29 6.47
C ILE A 74 -4.00 1.94 5.59
N GLY A 75 -4.18 0.97 4.71
CA GLY A 75 -3.20 0.54 3.71
C GLY A 75 -3.61 0.88 2.29
N MET A 76 -2.62 0.95 1.40
CA MET A 76 -2.81 1.14 -0.05
C MET A 76 -1.63 0.55 -0.81
N ASP A 77 -1.87 -0.03 -1.99
CA ASP A 77 -0.82 -0.26 -2.98
C ASP A 77 -0.62 1.02 -3.79
N ALA A 78 0.47 1.71 -3.57
CA ALA A 78 0.81 2.96 -4.26
C ALA A 78 2.28 2.93 -4.72
N GLU A 79 2.63 1.91 -5.54
CA GLU A 79 4.01 1.63 -5.98
C GLU A 79 4.62 2.81 -6.74
N TRP A 80 3.81 3.48 -7.58
CA TRP A 80 4.18 4.71 -8.29
C TRP A 80 3.33 5.91 -7.86
N GLY A 81 2.96 5.92 -6.58
CA GLY A 81 2.15 6.96 -5.98
C GLY A 81 0.66 6.62 -5.91
N ILE A 82 -0.09 7.47 -5.22
CA ILE A 82 -1.53 7.27 -4.99
C ILE A 82 -2.35 7.26 -6.29
N GLY A 83 -1.81 7.82 -7.38
CA GLY A 83 -2.40 7.72 -8.72
C GLY A 83 -2.44 6.30 -9.30
N MET A 84 -1.75 5.33 -8.71
CA MET A 84 -1.97 3.91 -9.00
C MET A 84 -3.41 3.47 -8.70
N ARG A 85 -4.08 4.13 -7.76
CA ARG A 85 -5.39 3.74 -7.23
C ARG A 85 -6.47 4.80 -7.37
N LEU A 86 -6.09 6.07 -7.45
CA LEU A 86 -7.02 7.20 -7.46
C LEU A 86 -6.94 7.92 -8.80
N ASP A 87 -8.06 7.95 -9.51
CA ASP A 87 -8.17 8.40 -10.91
C ASP A 87 -7.77 9.88 -11.12
N ASP A 88 -7.90 10.73 -10.08
CA ASP A 88 -7.59 12.17 -10.09
C ASP A 88 -6.27 12.53 -9.40
N ALA A 89 -5.45 11.52 -9.09
CA ALA A 89 -4.17 11.70 -8.40
C ALA A 89 -2.96 11.63 -9.35
N PHE A 90 -1.89 12.29 -8.96
CA PHE A 90 -0.63 12.25 -9.68
C PHE A 90 0.05 10.87 -9.58
N SER A 91 0.52 10.37 -10.73
CA SER A 91 1.34 9.16 -10.83
C SER A 91 2.79 9.51 -11.11
N PHE A 92 3.71 8.90 -10.37
CA PHE A 92 5.14 8.94 -10.66
C PHE A 92 5.46 7.91 -11.77
N PRO A 93 6.66 7.99 -12.39
CA PRO A 93 7.11 6.96 -13.31
C PRO A 93 7.15 5.58 -12.65
N TYR A 94 6.99 4.52 -13.44
CA TYR A 94 7.19 3.15 -12.96
C TYR A 94 8.62 2.95 -12.45
N ASN A 95 8.79 2.00 -11.54
CA ASN A 95 10.09 1.72 -10.93
C ASN A 95 11.18 1.37 -11.95
N MET A 96 10.86 0.72 -13.07
CA MET A 96 11.84 0.44 -14.14
C MET A 96 12.41 1.75 -14.72
N THR A 97 11.58 2.77 -14.91
CA THR A 97 12.04 4.10 -15.35
C THR A 97 12.92 4.75 -14.28
N LEU A 98 12.51 4.67 -13.02
CA LEU A 98 13.31 5.14 -11.89
C LEU A 98 14.61 4.33 -11.74
N GLY A 99 14.61 3.06 -12.14
CA GLY A 99 15.77 2.19 -12.20
C GLY A 99 16.88 2.70 -13.10
N ALA A 100 16.56 3.44 -14.17
CA ALA A 100 17.53 4.06 -15.07
C ALA A 100 18.15 5.35 -14.49
N VAL A 101 17.66 5.87 -13.39
CA VAL A 101 18.20 7.08 -12.74
C VAL A 101 19.40 6.72 -11.89
N ASN A 102 20.54 7.37 -12.13
CA ASN A 102 21.79 7.12 -11.38
C ASN A 102 21.81 7.84 -10.01
N ASP A 103 21.11 8.97 -9.87
CA ASP A 103 21.09 9.75 -8.65
C ASP A 103 20.02 9.18 -7.68
N GLU A 104 20.47 8.43 -6.68
CA GLU A 104 19.59 7.83 -5.67
C GLU A 104 18.84 8.87 -4.80
N SER A 105 19.34 10.12 -4.75
CA SER A 105 18.64 11.18 -4.04
C SER A 105 17.30 11.54 -4.70
N LEU A 106 17.20 11.39 -6.01
CA LEU A 106 15.95 11.56 -6.75
C LEU A 106 14.95 10.44 -6.40
N ILE A 107 15.43 9.21 -6.24
CA ILE A 107 14.59 8.07 -5.84
C ILE A 107 14.06 8.28 -4.41
N TYR A 108 14.94 8.74 -3.51
CA TYR A 108 14.53 9.14 -2.15
C TYR A 108 13.43 10.23 -2.21
N ASN A 109 13.61 11.26 -3.02
CA ASN A 109 12.64 12.35 -3.14
C ASN A 109 11.30 11.87 -3.74
N VAL A 110 11.29 10.93 -4.66
CA VAL A 110 10.06 10.27 -5.16
C VAL A 110 9.36 9.56 -4.01
N GLY A 111 10.07 8.71 -3.26
CA GLY A 111 9.50 8.02 -2.10
C GLY A 111 8.94 8.99 -1.05
N LYS A 112 9.70 10.06 -0.74
CA LYS A 112 9.27 11.13 0.17
C LYS A 112 7.98 11.79 -0.31
N ARG A 113 7.89 12.15 -1.58
CA ARG A 113 6.70 12.80 -2.15
C ARG A 113 5.48 11.87 -2.13
N ILE A 114 5.67 10.58 -2.43
CA ILE A 114 4.62 9.57 -2.30
C ILE A 114 4.14 9.49 -0.84
N GLY A 115 5.07 9.50 0.12
CA GLY A 115 4.75 9.55 1.55
C GLY A 115 3.90 10.77 1.93
N VAL A 116 4.26 11.96 1.45
CA VAL A 116 3.46 13.20 1.65
C VAL A 116 2.04 13.04 1.12
N HIS A 117 1.88 12.49 -0.10
CA HIS A 117 0.55 12.32 -0.71
C HIS A 117 -0.27 11.28 0.07
N ALA A 118 0.32 10.15 0.42
CA ALA A 118 -0.32 9.08 1.20
C ALA A 118 -0.81 9.59 2.57
N LYS A 119 0.05 10.31 3.29
CA LYS A 119 -0.27 10.92 4.59
C LYS A 119 -1.47 11.87 4.52
N ARG A 120 -1.56 12.69 3.47
CA ARG A 120 -2.65 13.66 3.29
C ARG A 120 -4.03 13.04 3.16
N ILE A 121 -4.12 11.81 2.67
CA ILE A 121 -5.37 11.07 2.52
C ILE A 121 -5.57 10.01 3.61
N GLY A 122 -4.76 10.06 4.68
CA GLY A 122 -4.87 9.21 5.87
C GLY A 122 -4.37 7.78 5.68
N VAL A 123 -3.50 7.52 4.70
CA VAL A 123 -2.83 6.22 4.55
C VAL A 123 -1.67 6.13 5.54
N HIS A 124 -1.56 4.99 6.22
CA HIS A 124 -0.53 4.70 7.22
C HIS A 124 0.54 3.74 6.68
N ILE A 125 0.15 2.80 5.81
CA ILE A 125 1.04 1.81 5.21
C ILE A 125 0.88 1.79 3.70
N ASN A 126 2.00 1.90 2.97
CA ASN A 126 2.06 1.65 1.54
C ASN A 126 2.69 0.27 1.29
N PHE A 127 1.99 -0.61 0.59
CA PHE A 127 2.52 -1.91 0.16
C PHE A 127 3.48 -1.72 -1.03
N ALA A 128 4.61 -1.08 -0.74
CA ALA A 128 5.71 -0.74 -1.63
C ALA A 128 6.99 -0.53 -0.78
N PRO A 129 8.18 -0.59 -1.38
CA PRO A 129 8.48 -0.79 -2.80
C PRO A 129 8.41 -2.25 -3.26
N VAL A 130 8.34 -2.44 -4.61
CA VAL A 130 8.64 -3.72 -5.24
C VAL A 130 10.15 -3.90 -5.27
N THR A 131 10.63 -4.97 -4.62
CA THR A 131 12.06 -5.31 -4.48
C THR A 131 12.45 -6.53 -5.30
N ASP A 132 11.52 -7.03 -6.11
CA ASP A 132 11.77 -8.14 -7.02
C ASP A 132 12.81 -7.76 -8.06
N ILE A 133 13.79 -8.66 -8.30
CA ILE A 133 14.81 -8.51 -9.31
C ILE A 133 14.26 -9.11 -10.61
N ASN A 134 14.09 -8.29 -11.65
CA ASN A 134 13.44 -8.70 -12.90
C ASN A 134 14.41 -9.49 -13.81
N THR A 135 14.77 -10.71 -13.38
CA THR A 135 15.71 -11.57 -14.13
C THR A 135 15.05 -12.32 -15.28
N ASN A 136 13.72 -12.48 -15.26
CA ASN A 136 12.97 -13.08 -16.35
C ASN A 136 12.25 -11.99 -17.18
N PRO A 137 12.70 -11.69 -18.42
CA PRO A 137 12.05 -10.68 -19.25
C PRO A 137 10.61 -11.03 -19.66
N ASN A 138 10.23 -12.31 -19.58
CA ASN A 138 8.87 -12.79 -19.87
C ASN A 138 7.94 -12.84 -18.63
N ASN A 139 8.40 -12.34 -17.49
CA ASN A 139 7.59 -12.29 -16.29
C ASN A 139 6.34 -11.41 -16.52
N PRO A 140 5.11 -11.98 -16.37
CA PRO A 140 3.88 -11.26 -16.72
C PRO A 140 3.44 -10.24 -15.64
N ILE A 141 4.06 -10.25 -14.45
CA ILE A 141 3.57 -9.52 -13.28
C ILE A 141 4.55 -8.45 -12.80
N ILE A 142 5.84 -8.75 -12.75
CA ILE A 142 6.84 -7.83 -12.19
C ILE A 142 7.25 -6.80 -13.24
N GLY A 143 7.95 -7.16 -14.29
CA GLY A 143 8.29 -6.29 -15.41
C GLY A 143 8.64 -4.86 -14.99
N SER A 144 7.88 -3.89 -15.50
CA SER A 144 8.06 -2.45 -15.23
C SER A 144 7.91 -2.03 -13.76
N ARG A 145 7.37 -2.89 -12.91
CA ARG A 145 7.23 -2.64 -11.46
C ARG A 145 8.56 -2.80 -10.71
N SER A 146 9.53 -3.56 -11.25
CA SER A 146 10.88 -3.68 -10.68
C SER A 146 11.75 -2.45 -11.00
N PHE A 147 12.74 -2.16 -10.14
CA PHE A 147 13.78 -1.17 -10.42
C PHE A 147 14.83 -1.67 -11.43
N GLY A 148 14.81 -2.95 -11.83
CA GLY A 148 15.71 -3.52 -12.82
C GLY A 148 16.09 -4.97 -12.57
N GLU A 149 17.15 -5.41 -13.23
CA GLU A 149 17.65 -6.79 -13.22
C GLU A 149 18.93 -6.99 -12.38
N ASP A 150 19.60 -5.89 -11.99
CA ASP A 150 20.78 -5.94 -11.14
C ASP A 150 20.41 -5.87 -9.65
N LYS A 151 20.85 -6.87 -8.91
CA LYS A 151 20.56 -7.03 -7.48
C LYS A 151 20.96 -5.81 -6.64
N LEU A 152 22.14 -5.25 -6.86
CA LEU A 152 22.63 -4.14 -6.05
C LEU A 152 21.86 -2.86 -6.38
N SER A 153 21.61 -2.60 -7.64
CA SER A 153 20.80 -1.47 -8.11
C SER A 153 19.38 -1.52 -7.53
N VAL A 154 18.70 -2.68 -7.65
CA VAL A 154 17.35 -2.88 -7.08
C VAL A 154 17.36 -2.64 -5.56
N THR A 155 18.35 -3.19 -4.85
CA THR A 155 18.47 -3.01 -3.40
C THR A 155 18.64 -1.54 -3.03
N ASN A 156 19.58 -0.84 -3.62
CA ASN A 156 19.88 0.56 -3.29
C ASN A 156 18.69 1.49 -3.58
N LYS A 157 18.08 1.33 -4.76
CA LYS A 157 16.92 2.13 -5.15
C LYS A 157 15.69 1.85 -4.28
N SER A 158 15.44 0.60 -3.97
CA SER A 158 14.36 0.21 -3.06
C SER A 158 14.56 0.80 -1.66
N LEU A 159 15.79 0.77 -1.14
CA LEU A 159 16.12 1.38 0.15
C LEU A 159 15.96 2.90 0.12
N SER A 160 16.41 3.56 -0.93
CA SER A 160 16.27 5.02 -1.09
C SER A 160 14.79 5.42 -1.15
N TYR A 161 13.99 4.72 -1.95
CA TYR A 161 12.54 4.91 -2.01
C TYR A 161 11.87 4.71 -0.63
N LEU A 162 12.17 3.58 0.04
CA LEU A 162 11.61 3.24 1.34
C LEU A 162 11.96 4.29 2.40
N LYS A 163 13.23 4.69 2.49
CA LYS A 163 13.69 5.71 3.44
C LYS A 163 12.99 7.06 3.19
N GLY A 164 12.83 7.43 1.91
CA GLY A 164 12.09 8.64 1.54
C GLY A 164 10.65 8.61 2.06
N MET A 165 9.94 7.52 1.82
CA MET A 165 8.56 7.34 2.28
C MET A 165 8.45 7.32 3.81
N GLN A 166 9.35 6.60 4.49
CA GLN A 166 9.39 6.53 5.94
C GLN A 166 9.73 7.88 6.60
N SER A 167 10.48 8.77 5.94
CA SER A 167 10.76 10.11 6.47
C SER A 167 9.49 10.95 6.67
N GLU A 168 8.39 10.60 6.01
CA GLU A 168 7.08 11.22 6.18
C GLU A 168 6.17 10.47 7.17
N GLY A 169 6.69 9.39 7.79
CA GLY A 169 5.96 8.57 8.76
C GLY A 169 5.06 7.50 8.15
N ILE A 170 5.22 7.20 6.85
CA ILE A 170 4.48 6.12 6.19
C ILE A 170 5.28 4.83 6.30
N MET A 171 4.65 3.78 6.81
CA MET A 171 5.22 2.43 6.81
C MET A 171 5.28 1.90 5.39
N GLY A 172 6.37 1.22 5.05
CA GLY A 172 6.52 0.51 3.78
C GLY A 172 6.56 -1.00 3.97
N SER A 173 6.16 -1.71 2.93
CA SER A 173 6.24 -3.17 2.87
C SER A 173 6.96 -3.58 1.60
N ALA A 174 8.23 -3.97 1.75
CA ALA A 174 9.02 -4.52 0.65
C ALA A 174 8.39 -5.82 0.16
N LYS A 175 8.19 -5.96 -1.15
CA LYS A 175 7.49 -7.08 -1.76
C LYS A 175 8.14 -7.50 -3.09
N HIS A 176 8.03 -8.79 -3.47
CA HIS A 176 7.22 -9.86 -2.90
C HIS A 176 8.17 -10.94 -2.35
N PHE A 177 8.12 -11.22 -1.08
CA PHE A 177 8.97 -12.25 -0.48
C PHE A 177 8.44 -13.66 -0.84
N PRO A 178 9.29 -14.65 -1.16
CA PRO A 178 10.77 -14.59 -1.20
C PRO A 178 11.36 -14.00 -2.48
N GLY A 179 10.57 -13.63 -3.47
CA GLY A 179 10.89 -13.07 -4.77
C GLY A 179 9.95 -13.58 -5.85
N HIS A 180 9.64 -12.73 -6.82
CA HIS A 180 8.71 -13.03 -7.93
C HIS A 180 9.30 -12.63 -9.30
N GLY A 181 10.54 -12.09 -9.33
CA GLY A 181 11.10 -11.52 -10.55
C GLY A 181 11.60 -12.52 -11.58
N ASP A 182 11.81 -13.77 -11.20
CA ASP A 182 12.29 -14.88 -12.04
C ASP A 182 11.18 -15.80 -12.55
N THR A 183 9.96 -15.68 -12.02
CA THR A 183 8.84 -16.57 -12.32
C THR A 183 8.23 -16.32 -13.70
N SER A 184 7.56 -17.34 -14.26
CA SER A 184 6.94 -17.30 -15.59
C SER A 184 5.41 -17.21 -15.55
N THR A 185 4.81 -17.28 -14.35
CA THR A 185 3.37 -17.35 -14.18
C THR A 185 2.86 -16.30 -13.20
N ASP A 186 1.59 -15.95 -13.34
CA ASP A 186 0.90 -15.03 -12.45
C ASP A 186 0.46 -15.76 -11.17
N SER A 187 1.01 -15.36 -10.02
CA SER A 187 0.67 -15.92 -8.71
C SER A 187 -0.80 -15.75 -8.31
N HIS A 188 -1.56 -14.87 -8.97
CA HIS A 188 -3.01 -14.74 -8.78
C HIS A 188 -3.80 -15.85 -9.47
N LYS A 189 -3.19 -16.59 -10.40
CA LYS A 189 -3.83 -17.63 -11.21
C LYS A 189 -3.33 -19.02 -10.92
N THR A 190 -2.02 -19.14 -10.68
CA THR A 190 -1.36 -20.41 -10.44
C THR A 190 -0.21 -20.23 -9.45
N LEU A 191 0.21 -21.32 -8.78
CA LEU A 191 1.41 -21.29 -7.97
C LEU A 191 2.65 -21.14 -8.88
N PRO A 192 3.44 -20.07 -8.75
CA PRO A 192 4.69 -19.91 -9.49
C PRO A 192 5.73 -20.94 -9.03
N THR A 193 6.46 -21.48 -9.98
CA THR A 193 7.57 -22.43 -9.73
C THR A 193 8.84 -21.88 -10.36
#